data_a17785b2205a3d6db8baad1ea1c09ab9
#
_entry.id   a17785b2205a3d6db8baad1ea1c09ab9
#
_cell.length_a   1.000
_cell.length_b   1.000
_cell.length_c   1.000
_cell.angle_alpha   90.00
_cell.angle_beta   90.00
_cell.angle_gamma   90.00
#
_symmetry.space_group_name_H-M   'P 1'
#
loop_
_entity.id
_entity.type
_entity.pdbx_description
1 polymer ?
#
loop_
_entity_poly.entity_id
_entity_poly.type
_entity_poly.pdbx_seq_one_letter_code
_entity_poly.pdbx_strand_id
1 'polypeptide(L)'
;AFVSAPIHSSVSGTVVGIETQRSAVSGDDTLVVIETDKKQEMWEGIKAPEVNDLAGFVKAVRDSGLVGLGGASFPTHIKYNPKNIDEVHTLIVNGAECEPFITSDHRTMLEDTQDIIDGMKLIMEYIGLDQAYIGIEENKPDAIEKLDKMFAEQGLTNMHTFKLQARYPKGAERVLVYEITGQHMAAGVLPADLGVILSNVTSVAFVGQYFRDGVPLIKKR
;
A
#
# COMPACT_ATOMS: atom_id res chain seq x y z
N ALA A 1 8.79 11.23 -15.12
CA ALA A 1 7.67 12.07 -14.65
C ALA A 1 7.65 12.11 -13.12
N PHE A 2 7.16 13.20 -12.51
CA PHE A 2 7.05 13.31 -11.04
C PHE A 2 6.04 12.28 -10.50
N VAL A 3 4.86 12.20 -11.10
CA VAL A 3 3.84 11.19 -10.78
C VAL A 3 4.11 9.94 -11.62
N SER A 4 4.94 9.05 -11.12
CA SER A 4 5.29 7.78 -11.78
C SER A 4 5.86 6.80 -10.77
N ALA A 5 5.78 5.50 -11.09
CA ALA A 5 6.45 4.43 -10.36
C ALA A 5 7.27 3.57 -11.34
N PRO A 6 8.41 3.03 -10.95
CA PRO A 6 9.15 2.05 -11.73
C PRO A 6 8.28 0.82 -12.04
N ILE A 7 8.55 0.18 -13.16
CA ILE A 7 7.99 -1.12 -13.52
C ILE A 7 9.14 -2.11 -13.57
N HIS A 8 9.03 -3.19 -12.83
CA HIS A 8 10.03 -4.24 -12.74
C HIS A 8 9.65 -5.43 -13.61
N SER A 9 10.65 -6.08 -14.21
CA SER A 9 10.43 -7.29 -15.00
C SER A 9 9.95 -8.43 -14.10
N SER A 10 8.94 -9.15 -14.55
CA SER A 10 8.46 -10.40 -13.93
C SER A 10 9.13 -11.64 -14.48
N VAL A 11 10.09 -11.49 -15.41
CA VAL A 11 10.79 -12.58 -16.09
C VAL A 11 12.29 -12.29 -16.16
N SER A 12 13.10 -13.36 -16.15
CA SER A 12 14.51 -13.29 -16.52
C SER A 12 14.69 -13.46 -18.03
N GLY A 13 15.73 -12.81 -18.59
CA GLY A 13 15.98 -12.82 -20.03
C GLY A 13 16.77 -11.61 -20.51
N THR A 14 16.74 -11.38 -21.82
CA THR A 14 17.45 -10.31 -22.50
C THR A 14 16.49 -9.29 -23.10
N VAL A 15 16.71 -7.99 -22.85
CA VAL A 15 15.96 -6.93 -23.54
C VAL A 15 16.36 -6.94 -25.02
N VAL A 16 15.41 -7.22 -25.90
CA VAL A 16 15.64 -7.32 -27.36
C VAL A 16 15.11 -6.10 -28.13
N GLY A 17 14.31 -5.26 -27.50
CA GLY A 17 13.79 -4.07 -28.16
C GLY A 17 12.91 -3.21 -27.28
N ILE A 18 12.59 -2.03 -27.83
CA ILE A 18 11.57 -1.12 -27.32
C ILE A 18 10.59 -0.92 -28.45
N GLU A 19 9.33 -1.16 -28.21
CA GLU A 19 8.25 -1.04 -29.19
C GLU A 19 7.18 -0.06 -28.71
N THR A 20 6.47 0.53 -29.66
CA THR A 20 5.30 1.35 -29.38
C THR A 20 4.06 0.59 -29.80
N GLN A 21 3.15 0.39 -28.87
CA GLN A 21 1.86 -0.27 -29.13
C GLN A 21 0.72 0.71 -28.85
N ARG A 22 -0.20 0.83 -29.81
CA ARG A 22 -1.39 1.66 -29.62
C ARG A 22 -2.40 0.94 -28.74
N SER A 23 -2.73 1.57 -27.61
CA SER A 23 -3.77 1.12 -26.70
C SER A 23 -5.06 1.92 -26.93
N ALA A 24 -6.21 1.27 -26.78
CA ALA A 24 -7.51 1.94 -26.84
C ALA A 24 -7.80 2.85 -25.62
N VAL A 25 -7.05 2.66 -24.53
CA VAL A 25 -7.28 3.36 -23.25
C VAL A 25 -6.25 4.45 -23.00
N SER A 26 -4.94 4.15 -23.19
CA SER A 26 -3.81 5.02 -22.85
C SER A 26 -3.19 5.76 -24.03
N GLY A 27 -3.58 5.45 -25.27
CA GLY A 27 -2.94 5.96 -26.47
C GLY A 27 -1.73 5.12 -26.87
N ASP A 28 -0.56 5.75 -27.12
CA ASP A 28 0.65 5.03 -27.51
C ASP A 28 1.45 4.64 -26.25
N ASP A 29 1.53 3.33 -25.97
CA ASP A 29 2.31 2.76 -24.88
C ASP A 29 3.69 2.33 -25.35
N THR A 30 4.72 2.65 -24.56
CA THR A 30 6.08 2.16 -24.78
C THR A 30 6.28 0.83 -24.06
N LEU A 31 6.63 -0.20 -24.82
CA LEU A 31 6.84 -1.55 -24.33
C LEU A 31 8.33 -1.91 -24.35
N VAL A 32 8.83 -2.48 -23.27
CA VAL A 32 10.15 -3.12 -23.22
C VAL A 32 9.95 -4.61 -23.56
N VAL A 33 10.53 -5.06 -24.67
CA VAL A 33 10.41 -6.45 -25.14
C VAL A 33 11.54 -7.27 -24.58
N ILE A 34 11.21 -8.35 -23.87
CA ILE A 34 12.17 -9.24 -23.22
C ILE A 34 12.02 -10.63 -23.83
N GLU A 35 13.11 -11.14 -24.40
CA GLU A 35 13.23 -12.55 -24.75
C GLU A 35 13.58 -13.34 -23.49
N THR A 36 12.61 -14.12 -22.98
CA THR A 36 12.77 -14.86 -21.73
C THR A 36 13.68 -16.07 -21.89
N ASP A 37 14.58 -16.27 -20.94
CA ASP A 37 15.41 -17.49 -20.86
C ASP A 37 14.68 -18.68 -20.21
N LYS A 38 13.44 -18.49 -19.75
CA LYS A 38 12.56 -19.47 -19.09
C LYS A 38 13.08 -20.02 -17.76
N LYS A 39 14.12 -19.41 -17.18
CA LYS A 39 14.72 -19.86 -15.91
C LYS A 39 14.04 -19.22 -14.70
N GLN A 40 13.46 -18.00 -14.87
CA GLN A 40 12.86 -17.21 -13.79
C GLN A 40 13.84 -16.92 -12.64
N GLU A 41 15.10 -16.70 -12.98
CA GLU A 41 16.13 -16.36 -12.02
C GLU A 41 15.89 -14.95 -11.47
N MET A 42 15.99 -14.82 -10.14
CA MET A 42 15.96 -13.53 -9.50
C MET A 42 17.28 -12.81 -9.71
N TRP A 43 17.22 -11.49 -9.93
CA TRP A 43 18.41 -10.67 -10.06
C TRP A 43 19.22 -10.68 -8.75
N GLU A 44 20.51 -10.93 -8.82
CA GLU A 44 21.43 -11.02 -7.66
C GLU A 44 21.51 -9.72 -6.82
N GLY A 45 21.13 -8.59 -7.42
CA GLY A 45 21.12 -7.30 -6.74
C GLY A 45 19.86 -7.05 -5.87
N ILE A 46 18.91 -7.99 -5.80
CA ILE A 46 17.75 -7.89 -4.92
C ILE A 46 18.19 -8.01 -3.47
N LYS A 47 17.96 -6.95 -2.70
CA LYS A 47 18.23 -6.91 -1.25
C LYS A 47 17.27 -5.96 -0.56
N ALA A 48 17.00 -6.23 0.71
CA ALA A 48 16.23 -5.34 1.56
C ALA A 48 16.82 -3.91 1.53
N PRO A 49 15.99 -2.87 1.43
CA PRO A 49 16.48 -1.50 1.45
C PRO A 49 17.01 -1.13 2.84
N GLU A 50 18.14 -0.44 2.88
CA GLU A 50 18.68 0.17 4.08
C GLU A 50 18.30 1.65 4.08
N VAL A 51 17.50 2.08 5.06
CA VAL A 51 17.00 3.46 5.16
C VAL A 51 17.20 4.00 6.58
N ASN A 52 17.50 5.28 6.68
CA ASN A 52 17.78 5.92 7.96
C ASN A 52 16.92 7.17 8.21
N ASP A 53 16.15 7.61 7.21
CA ASP A 53 15.32 8.81 7.28
C ASP A 53 14.10 8.71 6.35
N LEU A 54 13.21 9.69 6.45
CA LEU A 54 12.02 9.79 5.60
C LEU A 54 12.36 9.82 4.10
N ALA A 55 13.39 10.56 3.72
CA ALA A 55 13.75 10.68 2.29
C ALA A 55 14.20 9.33 1.73
N GLY A 56 14.98 8.58 2.49
CA GLY A 56 15.39 7.20 2.17
C GLY A 56 14.19 6.26 2.10
N PHE A 57 13.26 6.36 3.06
CA PHE A 57 12.02 5.57 3.07
C PHE A 57 11.18 5.84 1.83
N VAL A 58 10.90 7.10 1.52
CA VAL A 58 10.12 7.52 0.34
C VAL A 58 10.79 7.04 -0.95
N LYS A 59 12.14 7.16 -1.02
CA LYS A 59 12.91 6.64 -2.17
C LYS A 59 12.78 5.13 -2.29
N ALA A 60 12.91 4.38 -1.20
CA ALA A 60 12.78 2.91 -1.20
C ALA A 60 11.37 2.48 -1.65
N VAL A 61 10.31 3.13 -1.14
CA VAL A 61 8.93 2.90 -1.58
C VAL A 61 8.76 3.22 -3.07
N ARG A 62 9.39 4.28 -3.58
CA ARG A 62 9.38 4.57 -5.02
C ARG A 62 10.08 3.48 -5.82
N ASP A 63 11.29 3.11 -5.40
CA ASP A 63 12.13 2.12 -6.10
C ASP A 63 11.49 0.72 -6.10
N SER A 64 10.67 0.39 -5.10
CA SER A 64 9.87 -0.84 -5.09
C SER A 64 8.82 -0.93 -6.21
N GLY A 65 8.50 0.18 -6.86
CA GLY A 65 7.43 0.25 -7.86
C GLY A 65 6.02 0.24 -7.27
N LEU A 66 5.87 0.43 -5.94
CA LEU A 66 4.58 0.38 -5.27
C LEU A 66 3.65 1.50 -5.73
N VAL A 67 2.45 1.08 -6.12
CA VAL A 67 1.29 1.93 -6.39
C VAL A 67 0.14 1.48 -5.51
N GLY A 68 -0.89 2.32 -5.36
CA GLY A 68 -2.08 1.94 -4.61
C GLY A 68 -2.74 0.68 -5.19
N LEU A 69 -2.77 -0.40 -4.42
CA LEU A 69 -3.28 -1.70 -4.86
C LEU A 69 -4.80 -1.85 -4.69
N GLY A 70 -5.43 -0.93 -3.98
CA GLY A 70 -6.88 -0.91 -3.76
C GLY A 70 -7.69 -0.09 -4.78
N GLY A 71 -7.14 0.26 -5.96
CA GLY A 71 -7.93 1.02 -6.95
C GLY A 71 -7.11 1.82 -7.96
N ALA A 72 -7.00 3.14 -7.80
CA ALA A 72 -6.51 4.07 -8.82
C ALA A 72 -5.01 3.97 -9.19
N SER A 73 -4.27 3.05 -8.60
CA SER A 73 -2.83 2.86 -8.86
C SER A 73 -1.98 4.13 -8.70
N PHE A 74 -2.36 5.01 -7.76
CA PHE A 74 -1.59 6.21 -7.48
C PHE A 74 -0.23 5.85 -6.86
N PRO A 75 0.89 6.47 -7.28
CA PRO A 75 2.21 6.16 -6.74
C PRO A 75 2.30 6.37 -5.23
N THR A 76 2.59 5.31 -4.48
CA THR A 76 2.49 5.32 -3.00
C THR A 76 3.53 6.23 -2.35
N HIS A 77 4.73 6.34 -2.94
CA HIS A 77 5.77 7.25 -2.44
C HIS A 77 5.36 8.73 -2.40
N ILE A 78 4.46 9.16 -3.30
CA ILE A 78 3.91 10.51 -3.30
C ILE A 78 2.92 10.68 -2.14
N LYS A 79 2.11 9.66 -1.89
CA LYS A 79 1.16 9.63 -0.77
C LYS A 79 1.88 9.71 0.59
N TYR A 80 3.07 9.09 0.71
CA TYR A 80 3.87 9.07 1.94
C TYR A 80 4.77 10.30 2.12
N ASN A 81 4.72 11.25 1.19
CA ASN A 81 5.47 12.50 1.27
C ASN A 81 4.59 13.70 0.85
N PRO A 82 3.47 13.95 1.55
CA PRO A 82 2.65 15.14 1.29
C PRO A 82 3.40 16.40 1.68
N LYS A 83 3.01 17.55 1.12
CA LYS A 83 3.68 18.83 1.38
C LYS A 83 3.56 19.30 2.85
N ASN A 84 2.48 18.90 3.51
CA ASN A 84 2.17 19.22 4.90
C ASN A 84 2.43 18.02 5.83
N ILE A 85 3.52 17.28 5.62
CA ILE A 85 3.83 16.06 6.36
C ILE A 85 3.91 16.28 7.86
N ASP A 86 4.37 17.45 8.30
CA ASP A 86 4.48 17.82 9.72
C ASP A 86 3.10 17.96 10.41
N GLU A 87 2.01 18.06 9.65
CA GLU A 87 0.63 18.11 10.14
C GLU A 87 -0.05 16.74 10.16
N VAL A 88 0.63 15.72 9.61
CA VAL A 88 0.08 14.37 9.53
C VAL A 88 0.47 13.57 10.76
N HIS A 89 -0.53 12.96 11.41
CA HIS A 89 -0.34 12.25 12.67
C HIS A 89 -1.02 10.88 12.74
N THR A 90 -1.85 10.52 11.76
CA THR A 90 -2.64 9.28 11.77
C THR A 90 -2.48 8.49 10.49
N LEU A 91 -2.23 7.18 10.62
CA LEU A 91 -2.34 6.22 9.53
C LEU A 91 -3.72 5.57 9.54
N ILE A 92 -4.41 5.63 8.41
CA ILE A 92 -5.61 4.82 8.17
C ILE A 92 -5.29 3.75 7.12
N VAL A 93 -5.42 2.50 7.53
CA VAL A 93 -5.29 1.34 6.64
C VAL A 93 -6.68 0.89 6.21
N ASN A 94 -6.93 0.94 4.93
CA ASN A 94 -8.19 0.50 4.35
C ASN A 94 -8.19 -1.01 4.15
N GLY A 95 -8.84 -1.74 5.04
CA GLY A 95 -9.15 -3.18 4.96
C GLY A 95 -10.62 -3.44 4.62
N ALA A 96 -11.39 -2.40 4.30
CA ALA A 96 -12.77 -2.54 3.88
C ALA A 96 -12.83 -3.00 2.41
N GLU A 97 -13.58 -4.06 2.17
CA GLU A 97 -13.72 -4.72 0.88
C GLU A 97 -15.21 -4.87 0.60
N CYS A 98 -15.82 -3.76 0.15
CA CYS A 98 -17.28 -3.66 0.03
C CYS A 98 -17.82 -4.03 -1.36
N GLU A 99 -16.95 -4.34 -2.33
CA GLU A 99 -17.36 -4.85 -3.64
C GLU A 99 -17.75 -6.34 -3.54
N PRO A 100 -18.90 -6.73 -4.13
CA PRO A 100 -19.34 -8.12 -4.11
C PRO A 100 -18.31 -9.08 -4.72
N PHE A 101 -18.14 -10.24 -4.08
CA PHE A 101 -17.25 -11.35 -4.51
C PHE A 101 -15.75 -11.08 -4.48
N ILE A 102 -15.29 -9.91 -4.02
CA ILE A 102 -13.88 -9.64 -3.79
C ILE A 102 -13.52 -10.04 -2.37
N THR A 103 -12.41 -10.77 -2.20
CA THR A 103 -11.90 -11.28 -0.92
C THR A 103 -10.38 -11.19 -0.81
N SER A 104 -9.72 -10.40 -1.66
CA SER A 104 -8.25 -10.32 -1.69
C SER A 104 -7.68 -9.64 -0.46
N ASP A 105 -8.29 -8.53 -0.03
CA ASP A 105 -7.83 -7.81 1.16
C ASP A 105 -8.12 -8.60 2.46
N HIS A 106 -9.27 -9.31 2.53
CA HIS A 106 -9.57 -10.23 3.61
C HIS A 106 -8.51 -11.34 3.71
N ARG A 107 -8.14 -11.96 2.58
CA ARG A 107 -7.09 -12.98 2.53
C ARG A 107 -5.74 -12.42 2.95
N THR A 108 -5.37 -11.22 2.50
CA THR A 108 -4.15 -10.54 2.93
C THR A 108 -4.14 -10.32 4.44
N MET A 109 -5.25 -9.88 5.04
CA MET A 109 -5.35 -9.72 6.50
C MET A 109 -5.17 -11.03 7.27
N LEU A 110 -5.60 -12.15 6.70
CA LEU A 110 -5.45 -13.46 7.32
C LEU A 110 -4.11 -14.15 7.04
N GLU A 111 -3.55 -13.99 5.85
CA GLU A 111 -2.35 -14.72 5.42
C GLU A 111 -1.08 -13.92 5.67
N ASP A 112 -1.11 -12.60 5.45
CA ASP A 112 0.05 -11.71 5.51
C ASP A 112 -0.04 -10.74 6.71
N THR A 113 -0.69 -11.16 7.82
CA THR A 113 -0.97 -10.29 8.99
C THR A 113 0.30 -9.66 9.56
N GLN A 114 1.40 -10.42 9.65
CA GLN A 114 2.68 -9.89 10.16
C GLN A 114 3.25 -8.84 9.21
N ASP A 115 3.15 -9.04 7.91
CA ASP A 115 3.62 -8.08 6.91
C ASP A 115 2.82 -6.76 6.97
N ILE A 116 1.52 -6.83 7.25
CA ILE A 116 0.71 -5.63 7.51
C ILE A 116 1.24 -4.88 8.74
N ILE A 117 1.48 -5.59 9.84
CA ILE A 117 1.98 -4.99 11.08
C ILE A 117 3.35 -4.34 10.86
N ASP A 118 4.26 -5.04 10.19
CA ASP A 118 5.59 -4.52 9.90
C ASP A 118 5.53 -3.31 8.96
N GLY A 119 4.66 -3.36 7.95
CA GLY A 119 4.40 -2.21 7.08
C GLY A 119 3.84 -1.00 7.82
N MET A 120 2.88 -1.22 8.75
CA MET A 120 2.35 -0.15 9.61
C MET A 120 3.44 0.47 10.48
N LYS A 121 4.28 -0.36 11.12
CA LYS A 121 5.41 0.12 11.96
C LYS A 121 6.36 1.00 11.15
N LEU A 122 6.78 0.53 9.98
CA LEU A 122 7.68 1.27 9.10
C LEU A 122 7.09 2.62 8.65
N ILE A 123 5.84 2.63 8.23
CA ILE A 123 5.14 3.85 7.79
C ILE A 123 5.03 4.83 8.96
N MET A 124 4.63 4.36 10.14
CA MET A 124 4.49 5.20 11.32
C MET A 124 5.83 5.77 11.77
N GLU A 125 6.88 4.94 11.81
CA GLU A 125 8.22 5.33 12.25
C GLU A 125 8.82 6.41 11.34
N TYR A 126 8.85 6.17 10.03
CA TYR A 126 9.53 7.08 9.10
C TYR A 126 8.76 8.35 8.80
N ILE A 127 7.42 8.32 8.87
CA ILE A 127 6.58 9.51 8.68
C ILE A 127 6.41 10.28 10.01
N GLY A 128 6.59 9.61 11.16
CA GLY A 128 6.40 10.19 12.47
C GLY A 128 4.92 10.22 12.89
N LEU A 129 4.18 9.13 12.64
CA LEU A 129 2.75 9.05 12.96
C LEU A 129 2.50 8.53 14.37
N ASP A 130 1.54 9.13 15.07
CA ASP A 130 1.24 8.81 16.46
C ASP A 130 0.38 7.55 16.60
N GLN A 131 -0.59 7.38 15.70
CA GLN A 131 -1.60 6.33 15.77
C GLN A 131 -1.91 5.71 14.40
N ALA A 132 -2.36 4.46 14.40
CA ALA A 132 -2.83 3.79 13.21
C ALA A 132 -4.13 3.02 13.45
N TYR A 133 -5.01 3.06 12.47
CA TYR A 133 -6.29 2.34 12.46
C TYR A 133 -6.41 1.50 11.20
N ILE A 134 -6.84 0.25 11.36
CA ILE A 134 -7.27 -0.59 10.23
C ILE A 134 -8.80 -0.62 10.22
N GLY A 135 -9.43 -0.01 9.21
CA GLY A 135 -10.87 -0.11 9.01
C GLY A 135 -11.25 -1.43 8.37
N ILE A 136 -12.04 -2.25 9.08
CA ILE A 136 -12.44 -3.59 8.65
C ILE A 136 -13.94 -3.74 8.85
N GLU A 137 -14.64 -4.33 7.89
CA GLU A 137 -16.07 -4.58 7.99
C GLU A 137 -16.37 -5.65 9.06
N GLU A 138 -17.44 -5.43 9.83
CA GLU A 138 -17.86 -6.30 10.95
C GLU A 138 -18.18 -7.75 10.55
N ASN A 139 -18.40 -8.00 9.26
CA ASN A 139 -18.60 -9.35 8.71
C ASN A 139 -17.29 -10.14 8.51
N LYS A 140 -16.15 -9.60 8.93
CA LYS A 140 -14.82 -10.23 8.92
C LYS A 140 -14.25 -10.37 10.34
N PRO A 141 -14.96 -11.04 11.27
CA PRO A 141 -14.54 -11.10 12.67
C PRO A 141 -13.20 -11.83 12.86
N ASP A 142 -12.89 -12.81 12.02
CA ASP A 142 -11.65 -13.57 12.02
C ASP A 142 -10.42 -12.71 11.78
N ALA A 143 -10.50 -11.75 10.82
CA ALA A 143 -9.43 -10.82 10.56
C ALA A 143 -9.26 -9.82 11.72
N ILE A 144 -10.36 -9.30 12.26
CA ILE A 144 -10.35 -8.37 13.40
C ILE A 144 -9.70 -9.05 14.62
N GLU A 145 -10.18 -10.25 15.00
CA GLU A 145 -9.66 -11.00 16.15
C GLU A 145 -8.18 -11.31 16.00
N LYS A 146 -7.74 -11.70 14.78
CA LYS A 146 -6.34 -12.00 14.51
C LYS A 146 -5.44 -10.78 14.68
N LEU A 147 -5.83 -9.65 14.12
CA LEU A 147 -5.07 -8.39 14.22
C LEU A 147 -5.03 -7.88 15.66
N ASP A 148 -6.18 -7.82 16.36
CA ASP A 148 -6.25 -7.40 17.76
C ASP A 148 -5.36 -8.25 18.67
N LYS A 149 -5.38 -9.56 18.46
CA LYS A 149 -4.52 -10.48 19.19
C LYS A 149 -3.04 -10.20 18.94
N MET A 150 -2.64 -10.02 17.67
CA MET A 150 -1.24 -9.77 17.33
C MET A 150 -0.77 -8.39 17.81
N PHE A 151 -1.62 -7.36 17.78
CA PHE A 151 -1.31 -6.07 18.39
C PHE A 151 -1.05 -6.18 19.88
N ALA A 152 -1.91 -6.93 20.61
CA ALA A 152 -1.75 -7.16 22.03
C ALA A 152 -0.47 -7.95 22.35
N GLU A 153 -0.21 -9.06 21.65
CA GLU A 153 0.98 -9.89 21.81
C GLU A 153 2.29 -9.14 21.57
N GLN A 154 2.29 -8.17 20.64
CA GLN A 154 3.45 -7.35 20.32
C GLN A 154 3.52 -6.03 21.10
N GLY A 155 2.56 -5.78 22.01
CA GLY A 155 2.51 -4.56 22.82
C GLY A 155 2.27 -3.27 22.03
N LEU A 156 1.58 -3.35 20.89
CA LEU A 156 1.32 -2.23 19.99
C LEU A 156 0.08 -1.46 20.46
N THR A 157 0.28 -0.54 21.39
CA THR A 157 -0.83 0.22 22.02
C THR A 157 -1.36 1.37 21.19
N ASN A 158 -0.69 1.71 20.09
CA ASN A 158 -1.05 2.80 19.17
C ASN A 158 -1.55 2.29 17.80
N MET A 159 -1.83 0.99 17.69
CA MET A 159 -2.43 0.38 16.51
C MET A 159 -3.74 -0.28 16.89
N HIS A 160 -4.78 -0.02 16.11
CA HIS A 160 -6.14 -0.42 16.45
C HIS A 160 -6.89 -0.96 15.23
N THR A 161 -7.78 -1.94 15.43
CA THR A 161 -8.81 -2.24 14.45
C THR A 161 -10.00 -1.29 14.65
N PHE A 162 -10.64 -0.89 13.57
CA PHE A 162 -11.86 -0.09 13.58
C PHE A 162 -12.97 -0.85 12.83
N LYS A 163 -14.03 -1.22 13.55
CA LYS A 163 -15.15 -1.97 12.98
C LYS A 163 -16.05 -1.07 12.16
N LEU A 164 -16.20 -1.40 10.89
CA LEU A 164 -17.09 -0.75 9.95
C LEU A 164 -18.35 -1.57 9.74
N GLN A 165 -19.49 -0.92 9.57
CA GLN A 165 -20.68 -1.63 9.11
C GLN A 165 -20.44 -2.23 7.72
N ALA A 166 -20.86 -3.48 7.49
CA ALA A 166 -20.77 -4.14 6.19
C ALA A 166 -21.77 -3.52 5.20
N ARG A 167 -21.41 -2.36 4.65
CA ARG A 167 -22.28 -1.53 3.80
C ARG A 167 -21.47 -0.77 2.75
N TYR A 168 -21.90 -0.86 1.48
CA TYR A 168 -21.35 -0.04 0.42
C TYR A 168 -21.72 1.46 0.64
N PRO A 169 -20.79 2.43 0.49
CA PRO A 169 -19.38 2.33 0.11
C PRO A 169 -18.41 2.62 1.30
N LYS A 170 -18.44 1.85 2.38
CA LYS A 170 -17.63 2.09 3.58
C LYS A 170 -16.11 2.13 3.32
N GLY A 171 -15.63 1.45 2.28
CA GLY A 171 -14.23 1.49 1.83
C GLY A 171 -13.85 2.72 1.00
N ALA A 172 -14.82 3.58 0.65
CA ALA A 172 -14.50 4.81 -0.06
C ALA A 172 -13.70 5.77 0.84
N GLU A 173 -12.61 6.33 0.33
CA GLU A 173 -11.62 7.14 1.07
C GLU A 173 -12.28 8.19 1.99
N ARG A 174 -13.21 8.99 1.45
CA ARG A 174 -13.91 10.04 2.22
C ARG A 174 -14.79 9.49 3.33
N VAL A 175 -15.42 8.35 3.08
CA VAL A 175 -16.30 7.70 4.05
C VAL A 175 -15.46 7.12 5.18
N LEU A 176 -14.37 6.43 4.83
CA LEU A 176 -13.49 5.81 5.81
C LEU A 176 -12.80 6.84 6.71
N VAL A 177 -12.30 7.94 6.14
CA VAL A 177 -11.72 9.05 6.92
C VAL A 177 -12.77 9.60 7.89
N TYR A 178 -13.99 9.86 7.43
CA TYR A 178 -15.08 10.37 8.30
C TYR A 178 -15.45 9.38 9.42
N GLU A 179 -15.58 8.10 9.10
CA GLU A 179 -15.96 7.06 10.10
C GLU A 179 -14.91 6.99 11.23
N ILE A 180 -13.63 7.09 10.90
CA ILE A 180 -12.55 6.93 11.88
C ILE A 180 -12.25 8.24 12.62
N THR A 181 -12.26 9.38 11.93
CA THR A 181 -11.81 10.67 12.50
C THR A 181 -12.94 11.61 12.85
N GLY A 182 -14.16 11.39 12.35
CA GLY A 182 -15.27 12.35 12.45
C GLY A 182 -15.13 13.58 11.53
N GLN A 183 -14.05 13.69 10.75
CA GLN A 183 -13.77 14.85 9.90
C GLN A 183 -14.35 14.69 8.51
N HIS A 184 -15.08 15.71 8.03
CA HIS A 184 -15.61 15.73 6.68
C HIS A 184 -14.57 16.17 5.65
N MET A 185 -14.32 15.32 4.67
CA MET A 185 -13.42 15.60 3.55
C MET A 185 -14.21 16.21 2.37
N ALA A 186 -14.08 17.53 2.17
CA ALA A 186 -14.73 18.26 1.07
C ALA A 186 -14.14 17.84 -0.30
N ALA A 187 -14.80 18.29 -1.38
CA ALA A 187 -14.28 18.04 -2.74
C ALA A 187 -12.93 18.76 -2.93
N GLY A 188 -11.92 18.03 -3.42
CA GLY A 188 -10.57 18.55 -3.64
C GLY A 188 -9.64 18.52 -2.42
N VAL A 189 -10.17 18.21 -1.22
CA VAL A 189 -9.37 18.00 -0.01
C VAL A 189 -8.77 16.59 -0.03
N LEU A 190 -7.49 16.49 0.31
CA LEU A 190 -6.79 15.21 0.44
C LEU A 190 -6.79 14.74 1.91
N PRO A 191 -6.66 13.43 2.17
CA PRO A 191 -6.53 12.93 3.55
C PRO A 191 -5.41 13.62 4.35
N ALA A 192 -4.29 13.94 3.70
CA ALA A 192 -3.17 14.65 4.33
C ALA A 192 -3.56 16.04 4.84
N ASP A 193 -4.49 16.74 4.19
CA ASP A 193 -5.00 18.03 4.66
C ASP A 193 -5.82 17.91 5.96
N LEU A 194 -6.21 16.69 6.32
CA LEU A 194 -6.90 16.33 7.56
C LEU A 194 -5.98 15.60 8.55
N GLY A 195 -4.66 15.64 8.34
CA GLY A 195 -3.69 14.98 9.21
C GLY A 195 -3.61 13.46 9.06
N VAL A 196 -4.04 12.92 7.91
CA VAL A 196 -4.18 11.47 7.69
C VAL A 196 -3.38 10.99 6.49
N ILE A 197 -2.63 9.90 6.65
CA ILE A 197 -2.20 9.06 5.53
C ILE A 197 -3.19 7.90 5.40
N LEU A 198 -3.73 7.69 4.20
CA LEU A 198 -4.63 6.57 3.93
C LEU A 198 -4.01 5.61 2.91
N SER A 199 -3.91 4.33 3.25
CA SER A 199 -3.39 3.28 2.38
C SER A 199 -4.25 2.02 2.41
N ASN A 200 -4.33 1.32 1.27
CA ASN A 200 -4.96 0.00 1.21
C ASN A 200 -4.13 -1.03 1.98
N VAL A 201 -4.77 -2.01 2.61
CA VAL A 201 -4.12 -3.01 3.47
C VAL A 201 -3.09 -3.86 2.72
N THR A 202 -3.38 -4.26 1.47
CA THR A 202 -2.41 -5.01 0.64
C THR A 202 -1.20 -4.15 0.28
N SER A 203 -1.37 -2.83 0.06
CA SER A 203 -0.24 -1.91 -0.15
C SER A 203 0.63 -1.79 1.09
N VAL A 204 0.03 -1.77 2.29
CA VAL A 204 0.76 -1.74 3.57
C VAL A 204 1.52 -3.05 3.81
N ALA A 205 0.88 -4.20 3.58
CA ALA A 205 1.54 -5.50 3.66
C ALA A 205 2.76 -5.58 2.73
N PHE A 206 2.61 -5.07 1.50
CA PHE A 206 3.72 -5.04 0.54
C PHE A 206 4.90 -4.18 1.04
N VAL A 207 4.67 -3.08 1.74
CA VAL A 207 5.76 -2.30 2.36
C VAL A 207 6.54 -3.17 3.34
N GLY A 208 5.86 -3.92 4.23
CA GLY A 208 6.51 -4.86 5.15
C GLY A 208 7.34 -5.92 4.41
N GLN A 209 6.76 -6.54 3.39
CA GLN A 209 7.44 -7.55 2.55
C GLN A 209 8.69 -6.97 1.86
N TYR A 210 8.55 -5.81 1.22
CA TYR A 210 9.66 -5.20 0.49
C TYR A 210 10.83 -4.82 1.39
N PHE A 211 10.56 -4.30 2.57
CA PHE A 211 11.60 -3.95 3.53
C PHE A 211 12.25 -5.17 4.18
N ARG A 212 11.58 -6.33 4.19
CA ARG A 212 12.16 -7.61 4.61
C ARG A 212 12.98 -8.27 3.51
N ASP A 213 12.44 -8.35 2.29
CA ASP A 213 12.95 -9.22 1.22
C ASP A 213 13.63 -8.46 0.08
N GLY A 214 13.34 -7.17 -0.09
CA GLY A 214 13.85 -6.34 -1.19
C GLY A 214 13.21 -6.65 -2.55
N VAL A 215 12.24 -7.56 -2.61
CA VAL A 215 11.60 -7.95 -3.88
C VAL A 215 10.62 -6.86 -4.32
N PRO A 216 10.84 -6.23 -5.48
CA PRO A 216 9.98 -5.15 -5.95
C PRO A 216 8.61 -5.66 -6.41
N LEU A 217 7.68 -4.73 -6.59
CA LEU A 217 6.33 -5.05 -7.06
C LEU A 217 6.34 -5.47 -8.54
N ILE A 218 6.17 -6.76 -8.77
CA ILE A 218 6.10 -7.34 -10.12
C ILE A 218 4.69 -7.78 -10.52
N LYS A 219 3.77 -7.91 -9.54
CA LYS A 219 2.37 -8.24 -9.77
C LYS A 219 1.49 -7.09 -9.31
N LYS A 220 0.75 -6.51 -10.24
CA LYS A 220 -0.28 -5.49 -9.95
C LYS A 220 -1.63 -6.13 -10.30
N ARG A 221 -2.47 -6.31 -9.29
CA ARG A 221 -3.82 -6.85 -9.44
C ARG A 221 -4.81 -5.73 -9.74
#